data_0837991b82c6ffea3173fe0ea9234db6
#
_entry.id   0837991b82c6ffea3173fe0ea9234db6
#
_cell.length_a   1.000
_cell.length_b   1.000
_cell.length_c   1.000
_cell.angle_alpha   90.00
_cell.angle_beta   90.00
_cell.angle_gamma   90.00
#
_symmetry.space_group_name_H-M   'P 1'
#
loop_
_entity.id
_entity.type
_entity.pdbx_description
1 polymer ?
#
loop_
_entity_poly.entity_id
_entity_poly.type
_entity_poly.pdbx_seq_one_letter_code
_entity_poly.pdbx_strand_id
1 'polypeptide(L)'
;IYIKKINTLYLYANKAKETFKQYHQLLAFIENETFTSEILKQKQAEIKIENQKASEIFLQLSKILDAFDQRNNMIIGVFANSFALRDLHHCHRIEQWIDTYLEKVHSWFEVIAFFDAQNSLANFQFNHPNFTFPTIVDHTTSLKAENLGHPLIAQEKRITSSIIINNEEFFIITGANMAGKSTFLRTVSLAIVMSNIGLPVCATDFEYTPIKLITSMRTSDSLSDDESYFFSELKRLKYIVDAIKDQKYFIILDEILKGTNSTDKAKGSRKFVKKLVDFHATGIIATHDLSLCEVSEELSQVQNYYFDAEIVNEELYFDYSLKTGVCKNMN
;
A
#
# COMPACT_ATOMS: atom_id res chain seq x y z
N ILE A 1 19.10 -39.83 23.37
CA ILE A 1 18.92 -39.21 22.03
C ILE A 1 17.46 -38.82 21.83
N TYR A 2 16.50 -39.68 22.12
CA TYR A 2 15.06 -39.39 21.92
C TYR A 2 14.51 -38.23 22.80
N ILE A 3 14.90 -38.19 24.09
CA ILE A 3 14.42 -37.12 25.03
C ILE A 3 14.78 -35.72 24.51
N LYS A 4 15.96 -35.54 23.92
CA LYS A 4 16.35 -34.22 23.38
C LYS A 4 15.49 -33.82 22.19
N LYS A 5 15.17 -34.74 21.27
CA LYS A 5 14.27 -34.49 20.13
C LYS A 5 12.86 -34.18 20.60
N ILE A 6 12.32 -34.94 21.56
CA ILE A 6 11.01 -34.70 22.17
C ILE A 6 10.94 -33.32 22.81
N ASN A 7 11.97 -32.91 23.56
CA ASN A 7 12.01 -31.58 24.19
C ASN A 7 12.07 -30.44 23.17
N THR A 8 12.82 -30.65 22.08
CA THR A 8 12.87 -29.65 21.00
C THR A 8 11.50 -29.51 20.33
N LEU A 9 10.86 -30.61 19.97
CA LEU A 9 9.50 -30.60 19.41
C LEU A 9 8.49 -29.93 20.37
N TYR A 10 8.58 -30.25 21.66
CA TYR A 10 7.74 -29.65 22.68
C TYR A 10 7.86 -28.12 22.75
N LEU A 11 9.08 -27.58 22.70
CA LEU A 11 9.32 -26.13 22.71
C LEU A 11 8.69 -25.42 21.50
N TYR A 12 8.79 -26.03 20.31
CA TYR A 12 8.12 -25.49 19.11
C TYR A 12 6.61 -25.62 19.19
N ALA A 13 6.12 -26.77 19.60
CA ALA A 13 4.69 -27.06 19.76
C ALA A 13 4.00 -26.08 20.75
N ASN A 14 4.64 -25.82 21.89
CA ASN A 14 4.11 -24.94 22.91
C ASN A 14 4.01 -23.47 22.41
N LYS A 15 4.99 -22.99 21.63
CA LYS A 15 4.90 -21.67 21.02
C LYS A 15 3.76 -21.55 20.00
N ALA A 16 3.51 -22.63 19.26
CA ALA A 16 2.49 -22.64 18.21
C ALA A 16 1.05 -22.83 18.74
N LYS A 17 0.89 -23.40 19.93
CA LYS A 17 -0.39 -23.81 20.51
C LYS A 17 -1.46 -22.72 20.50
N GLU A 18 -1.18 -21.55 21.08
CA GLU A 18 -2.15 -20.43 21.13
C GLU A 18 -2.45 -19.88 19.73
N THR A 19 -1.47 -19.87 18.86
CA THR A 19 -1.62 -19.46 17.47
C THR A 19 -2.58 -20.40 16.72
N PHE A 20 -2.42 -21.71 16.85
CA PHE A 20 -3.33 -22.68 16.20
C PHE A 20 -4.75 -22.61 16.77
N LYS A 21 -4.91 -22.31 18.06
CA LYS A 21 -6.22 -22.09 18.66
C LYS A 21 -6.92 -20.85 18.08
N GLN A 22 -6.18 -19.76 17.86
CA GLN A 22 -6.71 -18.57 17.19
C GLN A 22 -7.10 -18.86 15.74
N TYR A 23 -6.24 -19.55 15.00
CA TYR A 23 -6.54 -19.93 13.61
C TYR A 23 -7.74 -20.87 13.48
N HIS A 24 -7.94 -21.80 14.42
CA HIS A 24 -9.17 -22.57 14.48
C HIS A 24 -10.42 -21.67 14.52
N GLN A 25 -10.42 -20.65 15.39
CA GLN A 25 -11.55 -19.72 15.49
C GLN A 25 -11.75 -18.90 14.22
N LEU A 26 -10.68 -18.36 13.64
CA LEU A 26 -10.75 -17.59 12.39
C LEU A 26 -11.30 -18.43 11.24
N LEU A 27 -10.80 -19.65 11.06
CA LEU A 27 -11.33 -20.57 10.04
C LEU A 27 -12.79 -20.92 10.28
N ALA A 28 -13.18 -21.16 11.54
CA ALA A 28 -14.58 -21.45 11.87
C ALA A 28 -15.50 -20.27 11.55
N PHE A 29 -15.08 -19.03 11.74
CA PHE A 29 -15.84 -17.86 11.31
C PHE A 29 -16.00 -17.83 9.78
N ILE A 30 -14.90 -18.00 9.04
CA ILE A 30 -14.95 -18.00 7.58
C ILE A 30 -15.83 -19.13 7.05
N GLU A 31 -15.72 -20.35 7.60
CA GLU A 31 -16.50 -21.53 7.18
C GLU A 31 -18.00 -21.41 7.41
N ASN A 32 -18.42 -20.71 8.47
CA ASN A 32 -19.82 -20.58 8.84
C ASN A 32 -20.49 -19.33 8.25
N GLU A 33 -19.72 -18.42 7.63
CA GLU A 33 -20.26 -17.20 7.02
C GLU A 33 -20.86 -17.50 5.65
N THR A 34 -21.88 -16.72 5.28
CA THR A 34 -22.53 -16.80 3.98
C THR A 34 -22.17 -15.58 3.14
N PHE A 35 -21.37 -15.78 2.12
CA PHE A 35 -20.92 -14.71 1.23
C PHE A 35 -21.81 -14.59 0.00
N THR A 36 -22.04 -13.36 -0.48
CA THR A 36 -22.72 -13.07 -1.74
C THR A 36 -21.72 -12.92 -2.89
N SER A 37 -20.53 -12.40 -2.63
CA SER A 37 -19.46 -12.21 -3.61
C SER A 37 -18.86 -13.54 -4.07
N GLU A 38 -18.72 -13.72 -5.38
CA GLU A 38 -18.14 -14.93 -5.97
C GLU A 38 -16.67 -15.12 -5.56
N ILE A 39 -15.90 -14.05 -5.47
CA ILE A 39 -14.50 -14.11 -5.02
C ILE A 39 -14.39 -14.62 -3.58
N LEU A 40 -15.25 -14.13 -2.68
CA LEU A 40 -15.27 -14.59 -1.29
C LEU A 40 -15.72 -16.04 -1.17
N LYS A 41 -16.72 -16.47 -1.98
CA LYS A 41 -17.14 -17.88 -2.05
C LYS A 41 -16.03 -18.79 -2.55
N GLN A 42 -15.30 -18.36 -3.59
CA GLN A 42 -14.18 -19.14 -4.11
C GLN A 42 -13.09 -19.30 -3.04
N LYS A 43 -12.73 -18.20 -2.35
CA LYS A 43 -11.76 -18.26 -1.26
C LYS A 43 -12.23 -19.11 -0.08
N GLN A 44 -13.50 -19.04 0.29
CA GLN A 44 -14.08 -19.93 1.30
C GLN A 44 -14.02 -21.41 0.88
N ALA A 45 -14.17 -21.70 -0.40
CA ALA A 45 -14.12 -23.07 -0.90
C ALA A 45 -12.71 -23.70 -0.77
N GLU A 46 -11.63 -22.90 -0.79
CA GLU A 46 -10.25 -23.37 -0.65
C GLU A 46 -9.97 -24.02 0.73
N ILE A 47 -10.75 -23.69 1.77
CA ILE A 47 -10.63 -24.29 3.10
C ILE A 47 -11.55 -25.50 3.32
N LYS A 48 -12.37 -25.86 2.32
CA LYS A 48 -13.22 -27.06 2.40
C LYS A 48 -12.43 -28.29 1.97
N ILE A 49 -12.45 -29.32 2.80
CA ILE A 49 -11.96 -30.66 2.50
C ILE A 49 -13.16 -31.58 2.45
N GLU A 50 -13.13 -32.61 1.59
CA GLU A 50 -14.28 -33.44 1.23
C GLU A 50 -15.17 -33.89 2.39
N ASN A 51 -14.60 -34.18 3.57
CA ASN A 51 -15.36 -34.68 4.74
C ASN A 51 -15.03 -34.00 6.05
N GLN A 52 -14.17 -32.97 6.08
CA GLN A 52 -13.74 -32.31 7.31
C GLN A 52 -13.57 -30.79 7.10
N LYS A 53 -13.83 -30.03 8.14
CA LYS A 53 -13.59 -28.60 8.17
C LYS A 53 -12.13 -28.33 8.55
N ALA A 54 -11.48 -27.35 7.92
CA ALA A 54 -10.14 -26.93 8.26
C ALA A 54 -10.04 -26.46 9.73
N SER A 55 -11.07 -25.79 10.22
CA SER A 55 -11.18 -25.41 11.64
C SER A 55 -11.13 -26.62 12.57
N GLU A 56 -11.81 -27.71 12.26
CA GLU A 56 -11.81 -28.93 13.07
C GLU A 56 -10.43 -29.59 13.08
N ILE A 57 -9.72 -29.56 11.96
CA ILE A 57 -8.36 -30.10 11.83
C ILE A 57 -7.38 -29.31 12.70
N PHE A 58 -7.48 -27.97 12.72
CA PHE A 58 -6.69 -27.14 13.64
C PHE A 58 -7.06 -27.37 15.10
N LEU A 59 -8.36 -27.57 15.39
CA LEU A 59 -8.80 -27.92 16.74
C LEU A 59 -8.22 -29.27 17.20
N GLN A 60 -8.15 -30.26 16.31
CA GLN A 60 -7.52 -31.54 16.63
C GLN A 60 -6.04 -31.38 16.98
N LEU A 61 -5.29 -30.57 16.20
CA LEU A 61 -3.90 -30.27 16.52
C LEU A 61 -3.78 -29.57 17.86
N SER A 62 -4.59 -28.53 18.10
CA SER A 62 -4.59 -27.82 19.37
C SER A 62 -4.82 -28.77 20.57
N LYS A 63 -5.77 -29.70 20.45
CA LYS A 63 -6.01 -30.74 21.50
C LYS A 63 -4.82 -31.68 21.67
N ILE A 64 -4.13 -32.07 20.61
CA ILE A 64 -2.91 -32.88 20.70
C ILE A 64 -1.80 -32.12 21.44
N LEU A 65 -1.62 -30.84 21.11
CA LEU A 65 -0.65 -29.97 21.76
C LEU A 65 -0.98 -29.71 23.22
N ASP A 66 -2.26 -29.51 23.56
CA ASP A 66 -2.74 -29.39 24.95
C ASP A 66 -2.44 -30.64 25.76
N ALA A 67 -2.72 -31.82 25.21
CA ALA A 67 -2.43 -33.09 25.86
C ALA A 67 -0.92 -33.33 26.01
N PHE A 68 -0.12 -32.87 25.06
CA PHE A 68 1.34 -32.94 25.14
C PHE A 68 1.91 -31.99 26.21
N ASP A 69 1.31 -30.83 26.41
CA ASP A 69 1.71 -29.84 27.41
C ASP A 69 1.51 -30.36 28.86
N GLN A 70 0.55 -31.26 29.11
CA GLN A 70 0.33 -31.88 30.43
C GLN A 70 1.52 -32.69 30.95
N ARG A 71 2.56 -32.98 30.11
CA ARG A 71 3.84 -33.60 30.52
C ARG A 71 4.56 -32.81 31.61
N ASN A 72 4.32 -31.50 31.71
CA ASN A 72 4.93 -30.65 32.73
C ASN A 72 4.44 -30.95 34.15
N ASN A 73 3.34 -31.69 34.29
CA ASN A 73 2.92 -32.21 35.57
C ASN A 73 3.82 -33.44 35.92
N MET A 74 4.75 -33.24 36.87
CA MET A 74 5.80 -34.22 37.22
C MET A 74 5.23 -35.60 37.54
N ILE A 75 4.11 -35.68 38.27
CA ILE A 75 3.51 -36.95 38.67
C ILE A 75 2.92 -37.68 37.45
N ILE A 76 2.09 -36.97 36.69
CA ILE A 76 1.42 -37.54 35.52
C ILE A 76 2.46 -37.88 34.43
N GLY A 77 3.48 -37.03 34.21
CA GLY A 77 4.52 -37.21 33.21
C GLY A 77 5.37 -38.47 33.46
N VAL A 78 5.83 -38.69 34.68
CA VAL A 78 6.66 -39.85 35.03
C VAL A 78 5.86 -41.16 34.93
N PHE A 79 4.68 -41.22 35.53
CA PHE A 79 3.87 -42.46 35.50
C PHE A 79 3.38 -42.79 34.08
N ALA A 80 2.83 -41.79 33.35
CA ALA A 80 2.31 -42.02 32.01
C ALA A 80 3.40 -42.41 30.99
N ASN A 81 4.62 -41.85 31.11
CA ASN A 81 5.70 -42.20 30.21
C ASN A 81 6.34 -43.57 30.56
N SER A 82 6.41 -43.93 31.85
CA SER A 82 6.97 -45.22 32.29
C SER A 82 6.13 -46.40 31.81
N PHE A 83 4.81 -46.27 31.78
CA PHE A 83 3.92 -47.36 31.41
C PHE A 83 3.34 -47.27 30.00
N ALA A 84 3.12 -46.08 29.47
CA ALA A 84 2.39 -45.90 28.19
C ALA A 84 3.15 -45.16 27.11
N LEU A 85 4.46 -44.82 27.30
CA LEU A 85 5.27 -44.06 26.32
C LEU A 85 4.49 -42.84 25.77
N ARG A 86 3.77 -42.15 26.63
CA ARG A 86 2.80 -41.11 26.26
C ARG A 86 3.40 -39.99 25.39
N ASP A 87 4.58 -39.53 25.75
CA ASP A 87 5.26 -38.46 24.96
C ASP A 87 5.57 -38.92 23.55
N LEU A 88 5.99 -40.19 23.38
CA LEU A 88 6.28 -40.75 22.04
C LEU A 88 4.99 -40.84 21.21
N HIS A 89 3.88 -41.23 21.85
CA HIS A 89 2.59 -41.30 21.19
C HIS A 89 2.11 -39.91 20.72
N HIS A 90 2.25 -38.87 21.56
CA HIS A 90 1.92 -37.51 21.16
C HIS A 90 2.83 -36.98 20.03
N CYS A 91 4.14 -37.25 20.09
CA CYS A 91 5.04 -36.90 19.00
C CYS A 91 4.64 -37.57 17.68
N HIS A 92 4.31 -38.86 17.71
CA HIS A 92 3.83 -39.57 16.52
C HIS A 92 2.53 -38.99 15.95
N ARG A 93 1.58 -38.61 16.81
CA ARG A 93 0.34 -37.96 16.38
C ARG A 93 0.59 -36.58 15.76
N ILE A 94 1.53 -35.82 16.31
CA ILE A 94 1.92 -34.52 15.71
C ILE A 94 2.57 -34.75 14.35
N GLU A 95 3.49 -35.70 14.23
CA GLU A 95 4.13 -36.04 12.96
C GLU A 95 3.10 -36.52 11.91
N GLN A 96 2.19 -37.42 12.29
CA GLN A 96 1.10 -37.82 11.39
C GLN A 96 0.23 -36.67 10.93
N TRP A 97 -0.09 -35.74 11.82
CA TRP A 97 -0.88 -34.54 11.46
C TRP A 97 -0.10 -33.66 10.46
N ILE A 98 1.19 -33.44 10.71
CA ILE A 98 2.07 -32.67 9.82
C ILE A 98 2.13 -33.35 8.45
N ASP A 99 2.42 -34.62 8.38
CA ASP A 99 2.54 -35.37 7.12
C ASP A 99 1.23 -35.35 6.31
N THR A 100 0.08 -35.32 7.00
CA THR A 100 -1.25 -35.32 6.34
C THR A 100 -1.67 -33.95 5.86
N TYR A 101 -1.36 -32.88 6.61
CA TYR A 101 -2.00 -31.57 6.39
C TYR A 101 -1.06 -30.44 6.04
N LEU A 102 0.29 -30.60 6.13
CA LEU A 102 1.25 -29.50 5.97
C LEU A 102 1.06 -28.71 4.67
N GLU A 103 0.86 -29.41 3.55
CA GLU A 103 0.65 -28.76 2.25
C GLU A 103 -0.65 -27.92 2.21
N LYS A 104 -1.71 -28.42 2.87
CA LYS A 104 -2.99 -27.73 2.94
C LYS A 104 -2.98 -26.55 3.90
N VAL A 105 -2.22 -26.65 4.98
CA VAL A 105 -2.08 -25.59 5.99
C VAL A 105 -1.59 -24.28 5.37
N HIS A 106 -0.67 -24.36 4.41
CA HIS A 106 -0.17 -23.17 3.73
C HIS A 106 -1.29 -22.42 2.99
N SER A 107 -2.13 -23.14 2.23
CA SER A 107 -3.27 -22.52 1.56
C SER A 107 -4.31 -21.95 2.52
N TRP A 108 -4.51 -22.58 3.68
CA TRP A 108 -5.42 -22.05 4.70
C TRP A 108 -4.92 -20.75 5.32
N PHE A 109 -3.61 -20.61 5.53
CA PHE A 109 -3.04 -19.34 5.97
C PHE A 109 -3.20 -18.23 4.92
N GLU A 110 -3.07 -18.56 3.64
CA GLU A 110 -3.34 -17.61 2.56
C GLU A 110 -4.80 -17.16 2.55
N VAL A 111 -5.75 -18.07 2.80
CA VAL A 111 -7.17 -17.72 2.93
C VAL A 111 -7.40 -16.81 4.13
N ILE A 112 -6.84 -17.11 5.31
CA ILE A 112 -6.96 -16.25 6.49
C ILE A 112 -6.39 -14.86 6.20
N ALA A 113 -5.19 -14.78 5.61
CA ALA A 113 -4.55 -13.51 5.26
C ALA A 113 -5.38 -12.71 4.24
N PHE A 114 -6.00 -13.40 3.27
CA PHE A 114 -6.92 -12.78 2.32
C PHE A 114 -8.13 -12.15 3.02
N PHE A 115 -8.81 -12.90 3.91
CA PHE A 115 -9.97 -12.37 4.62
C PHE A 115 -9.58 -11.25 5.61
N ASP A 116 -8.43 -11.32 6.25
CA ASP A 116 -7.91 -10.26 7.11
C ASP A 116 -7.66 -8.96 6.33
N ALA A 117 -7.05 -9.08 5.14
CA ALA A 117 -6.87 -7.96 4.23
C ALA A 117 -8.23 -7.37 3.78
N GLN A 118 -9.19 -8.21 3.35
CA GLN A 118 -10.52 -7.73 2.93
C GLN A 118 -11.28 -7.06 4.08
N ASN A 119 -11.18 -7.59 5.30
CA ASN A 119 -11.79 -6.97 6.48
C ASN A 119 -11.18 -5.59 6.77
N SER A 120 -9.87 -5.43 6.60
CA SER A 120 -9.19 -4.14 6.76
C SER A 120 -9.69 -3.12 5.74
N LEU A 121 -9.84 -3.51 4.47
CA LEU A 121 -10.40 -2.66 3.40
C LEU A 121 -11.88 -2.32 3.67
N ALA A 122 -12.67 -3.29 4.09
CA ALA A 122 -14.08 -3.10 4.42
C ALA A 122 -14.27 -2.17 5.63
N ASN A 123 -13.42 -2.29 6.65
CA ASN A 123 -13.42 -1.39 7.80
C ASN A 123 -13.06 0.05 7.41
N PHE A 124 -12.11 0.23 6.47
CA PHE A 124 -11.83 1.56 5.92
C PHE A 124 -13.07 2.15 5.23
N GLN A 125 -13.73 1.40 4.36
CA GLN A 125 -14.97 1.83 3.70
C GLN A 125 -16.07 2.17 4.70
N PHE A 126 -16.27 1.33 5.72
CA PHE A 126 -17.27 1.55 6.77
C PHE A 126 -17.06 2.87 7.51
N ASN A 127 -15.80 3.22 7.79
CA ASN A 127 -15.43 4.47 8.46
C ASN A 127 -15.45 5.69 7.53
N HIS A 128 -15.51 5.49 6.21
CA HIS A 128 -15.52 6.56 5.19
C HIS A 128 -16.69 6.40 4.20
N PRO A 129 -17.94 6.44 4.67
CA PRO A 129 -19.13 6.17 3.83
C PRO A 129 -19.33 7.17 2.69
N ASN A 130 -18.75 8.37 2.81
CA ASN A 130 -18.83 9.44 1.81
C ASN A 130 -17.74 9.39 0.75
N PHE A 131 -16.83 8.39 0.81
CA PHE A 131 -15.82 8.21 -0.21
C PHE A 131 -16.41 7.42 -1.39
N THR A 132 -15.94 7.71 -2.60
CA THR A 132 -16.46 7.14 -3.84
C THR A 132 -15.57 6.01 -4.35
N PHE A 133 -16.17 4.90 -4.76
CA PHE A 133 -15.43 3.86 -5.46
C PHE A 133 -15.03 4.34 -6.85
N PRO A 134 -13.78 4.09 -7.26
CA PRO A 134 -13.31 4.49 -8.58
C PRO A 134 -14.09 3.81 -9.70
N THR A 135 -14.49 4.57 -10.69
CA THR A 135 -14.99 4.03 -11.96
C THR A 135 -13.80 3.74 -12.86
N ILE A 136 -13.61 2.47 -13.21
CA ILE A 136 -12.54 2.07 -14.12
C ILE A 136 -12.97 2.40 -15.55
N VAL A 137 -12.12 3.17 -16.23
CA VAL A 137 -12.32 3.57 -17.62
C VAL A 137 -11.14 3.11 -18.48
N ASP A 138 -11.41 2.70 -19.70
CA ASP A 138 -10.38 2.28 -20.66
C ASP A 138 -10.37 3.27 -21.84
N HIS A 139 -9.88 4.50 -21.56
CA HIS A 139 -9.95 5.62 -22.50
C HIS A 139 -8.66 6.43 -22.51
N THR A 140 -8.76 7.63 -23.08
CA THR A 140 -7.66 8.60 -23.15
C THR A 140 -7.34 9.25 -21.81
N THR A 141 -8.25 9.22 -20.83
CA THR A 141 -8.09 9.84 -19.53
C THR A 141 -7.39 8.91 -18.56
N SER A 142 -6.27 9.35 -17.99
CA SER A 142 -5.57 8.61 -16.93
C SER A 142 -6.27 8.73 -15.58
N LEU A 143 -6.75 9.94 -15.27
CA LEU A 143 -7.41 10.26 -14.01
C LEU A 143 -8.32 11.47 -14.19
N LYS A 144 -9.58 11.36 -13.75
CA LYS A 144 -10.51 12.46 -13.60
C LYS A 144 -11.09 12.41 -12.20
N ALA A 145 -10.99 13.51 -11.46
CA ALA A 145 -11.45 13.60 -10.10
C ALA A 145 -12.23 14.89 -9.87
N GLU A 146 -13.38 14.77 -9.21
CA GLU A 146 -14.15 15.91 -8.71
C GLU A 146 -14.06 15.98 -7.19
N ASN A 147 -13.70 17.15 -6.66
CA ASN A 147 -13.54 17.40 -5.22
C ASN A 147 -12.59 16.37 -4.55
N LEU A 148 -11.46 16.08 -5.18
CA LEU A 148 -10.44 15.18 -4.65
C LEU A 148 -9.79 15.78 -3.40
N GLY A 149 -9.83 15.06 -2.29
CA GLY A 149 -9.27 15.46 -1.00
C GLY A 149 -8.30 14.42 -0.42
N HIS A 150 -7.46 14.89 0.51
CA HIS A 150 -6.53 14.00 1.19
C HIS A 150 -7.27 13.17 2.25
N PRO A 151 -7.21 11.82 2.20
CA PRO A 151 -8.02 10.96 3.08
C PRO A 151 -7.71 11.10 4.57
N LEU A 152 -6.49 11.50 4.93
CA LEU A 152 -6.05 11.65 6.32
C LEU A 152 -6.25 13.07 6.88
N ILE A 153 -6.79 14.02 6.10
CA ILE A 153 -7.16 15.33 6.60
C ILE A 153 -8.63 15.31 7.02
N ALA A 154 -8.90 15.79 8.23
CA ALA A 154 -10.27 15.88 8.75
C ALA A 154 -11.16 16.69 7.80
N GLN A 155 -12.42 16.29 7.66
CA GLN A 155 -13.36 16.85 6.68
C GLN A 155 -13.50 18.37 6.79
N GLU A 156 -13.51 18.90 8.01
CA GLU A 156 -13.69 20.33 8.30
C GLU A 156 -12.50 21.20 7.88
N LYS A 157 -11.32 20.57 7.71
CA LYS A 157 -10.05 21.24 7.34
C LYS A 157 -9.61 20.91 5.92
N ARG A 158 -10.31 19.97 5.28
CA ARG A 158 -9.92 19.43 3.98
C ARG A 158 -10.36 20.38 2.88
N ILE A 159 -9.39 20.91 2.15
CA ILE A 159 -9.66 21.61 0.89
C ILE A 159 -9.53 20.58 -0.23
N THR A 160 -10.50 20.59 -1.14
CA THR A 160 -10.57 19.65 -2.26
C THR A 160 -10.20 20.35 -3.57
N SER A 161 -9.74 19.58 -4.56
CA SER A 161 -9.43 20.09 -5.90
C SER A 161 -10.02 19.15 -6.94
N SER A 162 -10.53 19.71 -8.04
CA SER A 162 -10.93 18.92 -9.21
C SER A 162 -9.83 18.96 -10.25
N ILE A 163 -9.56 17.82 -10.89
CA ILE A 163 -8.47 17.67 -11.85
C ILE A 163 -8.80 16.62 -12.91
N ILE A 164 -8.40 16.89 -14.15
CA ILE A 164 -8.45 15.93 -15.25
C ILE A 164 -7.03 15.83 -15.82
N ILE A 165 -6.50 14.61 -15.90
CA ILE A 165 -5.19 14.33 -16.50
C ILE A 165 -5.40 13.23 -17.52
N ASN A 166 -5.16 13.55 -18.79
CA ASN A 166 -5.23 12.58 -19.86
C ASN A 166 -3.94 11.77 -19.96
N ASN A 167 -3.98 10.69 -20.72
CA ASN A 167 -2.78 9.93 -21.03
C ASN A 167 -1.78 10.80 -21.77
N GLU A 168 -0.50 10.67 -21.41
CA GLU A 168 0.62 11.40 -22.01
C GLU A 168 0.64 12.91 -21.68
N GLU A 169 -0.23 13.39 -20.78
CA GLU A 169 -0.17 14.74 -20.24
C GLU A 169 0.75 14.81 -19.01
N PHE A 170 1.48 15.92 -18.92
CA PHE A 170 2.40 16.18 -17.83
C PHE A 170 2.13 17.57 -17.22
N PHE A 171 1.82 17.61 -15.92
CA PHE A 171 1.46 18.85 -15.24
C PHE A 171 2.64 19.40 -14.43
N ILE A 172 2.88 20.71 -14.58
CA ILE A 172 3.84 21.46 -13.78
C ILE A 172 3.06 22.29 -12.76
N ILE A 173 3.31 22.04 -11.48
CA ILE A 173 2.62 22.74 -10.39
C ILE A 173 3.60 23.67 -9.69
N THR A 174 3.30 24.97 -9.69
CA THR A 174 4.09 26.00 -9.02
C THR A 174 3.36 26.57 -7.81
N GLY A 175 4.03 27.42 -7.03
CA GLY A 175 3.47 28.09 -5.87
C GLY A 175 4.45 28.22 -4.72
N ALA A 176 4.12 29.07 -3.76
CA ALA A 176 4.95 29.32 -2.57
C ALA A 176 5.16 28.07 -1.71
N ASN A 177 6.13 28.13 -0.80
CA ASN A 177 6.27 27.13 0.25
C ASN A 177 5.00 27.11 1.10
N MET A 178 4.62 25.91 1.58
CA MET A 178 3.40 25.69 2.39
C MET A 178 2.06 25.91 1.67
N ALA A 179 2.04 26.31 0.40
CA ALA A 179 0.80 26.53 -0.36
C ALA A 179 0.00 25.26 -0.70
N GLY A 180 0.48 24.07 -0.33
CA GLY A 180 -0.28 22.82 -0.51
C GLY A 180 0.22 21.90 -1.62
N LYS A 181 1.25 22.27 -2.41
CA LYS A 181 1.76 21.47 -3.53
C LYS A 181 2.05 20.01 -3.16
N SER A 182 2.89 19.76 -2.16
CA SER A 182 3.25 18.39 -1.74
C SER A 182 2.06 17.63 -1.15
N THR A 183 1.11 18.31 -0.51
CA THR A 183 -0.14 17.70 -0.03
C THR A 183 -1.00 17.24 -1.21
N PHE A 184 -1.13 18.05 -2.24
CA PHE A 184 -1.85 17.70 -3.46
C PHE A 184 -1.21 16.51 -4.18
N LEU A 185 0.11 16.49 -4.35
CA LEU A 185 0.83 15.36 -4.93
C LEU A 185 0.58 14.06 -4.15
N ARG A 186 0.59 14.12 -2.82
CA ARG A 186 0.25 12.97 -1.97
C ARG A 186 -1.21 12.56 -2.14
N THR A 187 -2.12 13.51 -2.27
CA THR A 187 -3.54 13.24 -2.49
C THR A 187 -3.76 12.44 -3.78
N VAL A 188 -3.18 12.88 -4.89
CA VAL A 188 -3.25 12.15 -6.17
C VAL A 188 -2.58 10.78 -6.06
N SER A 189 -1.40 10.70 -5.43
CA SER A 189 -0.70 9.43 -5.22
C SER A 189 -1.54 8.42 -4.45
N LEU A 190 -2.15 8.86 -3.33
CA LEU A 190 -3.00 8.00 -2.50
C LEU A 190 -4.27 7.59 -3.25
N ALA A 191 -4.88 8.48 -4.03
CA ALA A 191 -6.05 8.13 -4.83
C ALA A 191 -5.72 7.01 -5.83
N ILE A 192 -4.59 7.08 -6.53
CA ILE A 192 -4.14 6.02 -7.45
C ILE A 192 -3.87 4.70 -6.70
N VAL A 193 -3.15 4.75 -5.57
CA VAL A 193 -2.87 3.54 -4.77
C VAL A 193 -4.15 2.91 -4.25
N MET A 194 -5.06 3.72 -3.69
CA MET A 194 -6.36 3.26 -3.17
C MET A 194 -7.20 2.64 -4.28
N SER A 195 -7.24 3.27 -5.46
CA SER A 195 -7.95 2.74 -6.62
C SER A 195 -7.39 1.40 -7.10
N ASN A 196 -6.06 1.25 -7.15
CA ASN A 196 -5.40 0.02 -7.59
C ASN A 196 -5.67 -1.18 -6.66
N ILE A 197 -6.00 -0.95 -5.40
CA ILE A 197 -6.34 -2.01 -4.42
C ILE A 197 -7.85 -2.13 -4.17
N GLY A 198 -8.68 -1.40 -4.92
CA GLY A 198 -10.14 -1.49 -4.82
C GLY A 198 -10.74 -0.75 -3.64
N LEU A 199 -10.05 0.22 -3.04
CA LEU A 199 -10.58 1.11 -2.00
C LEU A 199 -11.33 2.30 -2.62
N PRO A 200 -12.32 2.85 -1.90
CA PRO A 200 -12.91 4.13 -2.28
C PRO A 200 -11.93 5.27 -2.04
N VAL A 201 -12.02 6.30 -2.85
CA VAL A 201 -11.20 7.52 -2.79
C VAL A 201 -11.99 8.69 -2.20
N CYS A 202 -11.27 9.62 -1.59
CA CYS A 202 -11.86 10.84 -1.04
C CYS A 202 -12.18 11.85 -2.15
N ALA A 203 -13.24 11.60 -2.90
CA ALA A 203 -13.73 12.42 -4.01
C ALA A 203 -15.24 12.29 -4.13
N THR A 204 -15.91 13.23 -4.81
CA THR A 204 -17.34 13.11 -5.15
C THR A 204 -17.56 12.28 -6.40
N ASP A 205 -16.62 12.34 -7.34
CA ASP A 205 -16.57 11.46 -8.51
C ASP A 205 -15.10 11.16 -8.85
N PHE A 206 -14.83 9.92 -9.26
CA PHE A 206 -13.47 9.51 -9.59
C PHE A 206 -13.46 8.44 -10.69
N GLU A 207 -12.96 8.83 -11.85
CA GLU A 207 -12.71 7.94 -12.98
C GLU A 207 -11.21 7.76 -13.17
N TYR A 208 -10.74 6.53 -13.41
CA TYR A 208 -9.33 6.31 -13.66
C TYR A 208 -9.06 5.08 -14.51
N THR A 209 -7.95 5.11 -15.24
CA THR A 209 -7.37 3.95 -15.91
C THR A 209 -6.34 3.30 -14.99
N PRO A 210 -6.41 1.99 -14.70
CA PRO A 210 -5.43 1.31 -13.86
C PRO A 210 -4.00 1.55 -14.35
N ILE A 211 -3.18 2.19 -13.52
CA ILE A 211 -1.81 2.58 -13.86
C ILE A 211 -0.88 2.39 -12.67
N LYS A 212 0.34 1.97 -12.94
CA LYS A 212 1.40 1.90 -11.93
C LYS A 212 1.85 3.30 -11.52
N LEU A 213 2.12 3.48 -10.24
CA LEU A 213 2.61 4.74 -9.69
C LEU A 213 4.11 4.67 -9.42
N ILE A 214 4.83 5.72 -9.82
CA ILE A 214 6.22 5.92 -9.43
C ILE A 214 6.39 7.35 -8.90
N THR A 215 7.02 7.49 -7.73
CA THR A 215 7.16 8.80 -7.08
C THR A 215 8.61 9.12 -6.78
N SER A 216 8.97 10.40 -6.86
CA SER A 216 10.16 10.99 -6.25
C SER A 216 9.72 12.19 -5.43
N MET A 217 9.43 11.93 -4.16
CA MET A 217 9.03 12.93 -3.16
C MET A 217 10.10 12.98 -2.08
N ARG A 218 10.11 14.05 -1.26
CA ARG A 218 11.11 14.22 -0.20
C ARG A 218 11.31 12.92 0.58
N THR A 219 12.54 12.41 0.55
CA THR A 219 13.02 11.40 1.49
C THR A 219 13.59 12.13 2.70
N SER A 220 13.35 11.61 3.90
CA SER A 220 14.03 12.06 5.10
C SER A 220 15.54 11.82 4.93
N ASP A 221 16.38 12.76 5.39
CA ASP A 221 17.81 12.58 5.44
C ASP A 221 18.13 11.31 6.26
N SER A 222 18.64 10.27 5.61
CA SER A 222 19.31 9.19 6.31
C SER A 222 20.76 9.63 6.53
N LEU A 223 21.09 9.98 7.75
CA LEU A 223 22.46 10.32 8.17
C LEU A 223 23.42 9.11 8.12
N SER A 224 22.92 7.95 7.67
CA SER A 224 23.65 6.67 7.71
C SER A 224 24.27 6.22 6.40
N ASP A 225 23.98 6.88 5.27
CA ASP A 225 24.53 6.48 3.98
C ASP A 225 25.62 7.50 3.55
N ASP A 226 26.82 6.99 3.27
CA ASP A 226 27.98 7.75 2.75
C ASP A 226 27.76 8.38 1.36
N GLU A 227 26.58 8.20 0.75
CA GLU A 227 26.23 8.77 -0.54
C GLU A 227 25.67 10.18 -0.41
N SER A 228 26.19 11.10 -1.22
CA SER A 228 25.64 12.45 -1.35
C SER A 228 24.15 12.38 -1.72
N TYR A 229 23.30 13.13 -1.00
CA TYR A 229 21.86 13.28 -1.28
C TYR A 229 21.56 13.51 -2.76
N PHE A 230 22.34 14.36 -3.42
CA PHE A 230 22.22 14.66 -4.84
C PHE A 230 22.43 13.42 -5.73
N PHE A 231 23.40 12.57 -5.37
CA PHE A 231 23.68 11.36 -6.15
C PHE A 231 22.56 10.32 -6.03
N SER A 232 22.00 10.16 -4.83
CA SER A 232 20.84 9.29 -4.58
C SER A 232 19.61 9.78 -5.36
N GLU A 233 19.40 11.11 -5.42
CA GLU A 233 18.34 11.71 -6.24
C GLU A 233 18.55 11.41 -7.72
N LEU A 234 19.76 11.58 -8.25
CA LEU A 234 20.08 11.25 -9.64
C LEU A 234 19.86 9.77 -9.97
N LYS A 235 20.22 8.86 -9.07
CA LYS A 235 19.92 7.42 -9.22
C LYS A 235 18.42 7.19 -9.33
N ARG A 236 17.63 7.85 -8.48
CA ARG A 236 16.16 7.77 -8.51
C ARG A 236 15.58 8.28 -9.81
N LEU A 237 16.03 9.44 -10.30
CA LEU A 237 15.58 9.99 -11.56
C LEU A 237 15.97 9.09 -12.75
N LYS A 238 17.18 8.52 -12.73
CA LYS A 238 17.60 7.51 -13.73
C LYS A 238 16.71 6.29 -13.70
N TYR A 239 16.41 5.76 -12.52
CA TYR A 239 15.50 4.61 -12.36
C TYR A 239 14.11 4.90 -12.96
N ILE A 240 13.55 6.10 -12.74
CA ILE A 240 12.28 6.52 -13.35
C ILE A 240 12.36 6.45 -14.87
N VAL A 241 13.40 7.06 -15.47
CA VAL A 241 13.59 7.06 -16.94
C VAL A 241 13.73 5.64 -17.48
N ASP A 242 14.42 4.75 -16.75
CA ASP A 242 14.61 3.38 -17.21
C ASP A 242 13.30 2.56 -17.08
N ALA A 243 12.54 2.76 -16.01
CA ALA A 243 11.28 2.06 -15.78
C ALA A 243 10.19 2.38 -16.81
N ILE A 244 10.09 3.65 -17.24
CA ILE A 244 9.06 4.10 -18.20
C ILE A 244 9.30 3.63 -19.65
N LYS A 245 10.48 3.11 -19.96
CA LYS A 245 10.77 2.52 -21.29
C LYS A 245 9.98 1.25 -21.55
N ASP A 246 9.74 0.47 -20.49
CA ASP A 246 9.15 -0.85 -20.61
C ASP A 246 7.66 -0.87 -20.20
N GLN A 247 7.23 0.07 -19.37
CA GLN A 247 5.88 0.07 -18.79
C GLN A 247 5.35 1.50 -18.62
N LYS A 248 4.01 1.63 -18.66
CA LYS A 248 3.35 2.90 -18.36
C LYS A 248 3.27 3.13 -16.86
N TYR A 249 3.66 4.32 -16.43
CA TYR A 249 3.58 4.78 -15.05
C TYR A 249 2.94 6.16 -14.97
N PHE A 250 2.19 6.40 -13.89
CA PHE A 250 1.88 7.75 -13.46
C PHE A 250 3.04 8.27 -12.60
N ILE A 251 3.65 9.38 -12.99
CA ILE A 251 4.87 9.90 -12.36
C ILE A 251 4.53 11.07 -11.46
N ILE A 252 5.02 11.04 -10.22
CA ILE A 252 4.87 12.17 -9.28
C ILE A 252 6.24 12.59 -8.76
N LEU A 253 6.57 13.85 -8.99
CA LEU A 253 7.84 14.45 -8.62
C LEU A 253 7.63 15.67 -7.72
N ASP A 254 8.35 15.74 -6.60
CA ASP A 254 8.30 16.90 -5.69
C ASP A 254 9.67 17.55 -5.59
N GLU A 255 9.87 18.63 -6.34
CA GLU A 255 11.10 19.40 -6.40
C GLU A 255 12.36 18.58 -6.66
N ILE A 256 12.66 18.33 -7.92
CA ILE A 256 13.85 17.56 -8.33
C ILE A 256 15.11 18.44 -8.37
N LEU A 257 16.28 17.77 -8.28
CA LEU A 257 17.63 18.36 -8.38
C LEU A 257 17.92 19.44 -7.34
N LYS A 258 17.57 19.19 -6.09
CA LYS A 258 17.76 20.15 -4.98
C LYS A 258 19.21 20.37 -4.57
N GLY A 259 20.08 19.41 -4.83
CA GLY A 259 21.49 19.42 -4.39
C GLY A 259 22.46 20.17 -5.31
N THR A 260 21.97 20.98 -6.27
CA THR A 260 22.82 21.72 -7.22
C THR A 260 22.45 23.21 -7.27
N ASN A 261 23.26 24.00 -7.96
CA ASN A 261 22.99 25.43 -8.15
C ASN A 261 21.72 25.67 -9.00
N SER A 262 21.13 26.85 -8.89
CA SER A 262 19.85 27.20 -9.51
C SER A 262 19.87 27.07 -11.05
N THR A 263 20.97 27.42 -11.69
CA THR A 263 21.10 27.36 -13.16
C THR A 263 21.12 25.91 -13.66
N ASP A 264 21.90 25.05 -13.01
CA ASP A 264 22.00 23.63 -13.38
C ASP A 264 20.71 22.89 -13.04
N LYS A 265 20.05 23.24 -11.91
CA LYS A 265 18.73 22.74 -11.53
C LYS A 265 17.70 23.06 -12.62
N ALA A 266 17.60 24.32 -13.04
CA ALA A 266 16.65 24.74 -14.09
C ALA A 266 16.87 23.99 -15.42
N LYS A 267 18.13 23.96 -15.89
CA LYS A 267 18.48 23.24 -17.13
C LYS A 267 18.24 21.74 -17.03
N GLY A 268 18.60 21.14 -15.89
CA GLY A 268 18.43 19.71 -15.61
C GLY A 268 16.95 19.32 -15.58
N SER A 269 16.14 20.08 -14.81
CA SER A 269 14.70 19.84 -14.68
C SER A 269 13.97 19.97 -16.02
N ARG A 270 14.29 21.01 -16.81
CA ARG A 270 13.72 21.20 -18.15
C ARG A 270 14.04 20.03 -19.08
N LYS A 271 15.31 19.60 -19.16
CA LYS A 271 15.71 18.43 -19.95
C LYS A 271 15.04 17.15 -19.46
N PHE A 272 14.89 16.99 -18.16
CA PHE A 272 14.28 15.81 -17.58
C PHE A 272 12.79 15.73 -17.92
N VAL A 273 12.03 16.83 -17.74
CA VAL A 273 10.60 16.87 -18.10
C VAL A 273 10.40 16.64 -19.59
N LYS A 274 11.19 17.31 -20.47
CA LYS A 274 11.14 17.05 -21.93
C LYS A 274 11.36 15.58 -22.24
N LYS A 275 12.34 14.94 -21.60
CA LYS A 275 12.59 13.51 -21.78
C LYS A 275 11.42 12.62 -21.31
N LEU A 276 10.74 12.97 -20.23
CA LEU A 276 9.55 12.25 -19.78
C LEU A 276 8.42 12.37 -20.83
N VAL A 277 8.19 13.57 -21.36
CA VAL A 277 7.20 13.81 -22.40
C VAL A 277 7.54 13.07 -23.71
N ASP A 278 8.81 13.04 -24.11
CA ASP A 278 9.28 12.26 -25.28
C ASP A 278 9.02 10.75 -25.11
N PHE A 279 8.97 10.26 -23.89
CA PHE A 279 8.58 8.87 -23.54
C PHE A 279 7.08 8.69 -23.32
N HIS A 280 6.24 9.67 -23.71
CA HIS A 280 4.79 9.63 -23.53
C HIS A 280 4.35 9.38 -22.07
N ALA A 281 5.12 9.92 -21.11
CA ALA A 281 4.82 9.75 -19.69
C ALA A 281 3.65 10.63 -19.26
N THR A 282 2.82 10.10 -18.36
CA THR A 282 1.77 10.85 -17.68
C THR A 282 2.23 11.17 -16.27
N GLY A 283 2.02 12.40 -15.78
CA GLY A 283 2.43 12.70 -14.42
C GLY A 283 2.36 14.16 -14.01
N ILE A 284 2.87 14.42 -12.81
CA ILE A 284 2.86 15.73 -12.16
C ILE A 284 4.25 16.01 -11.56
N ILE A 285 4.73 17.22 -11.75
CA ILE A 285 5.90 17.74 -11.03
C ILE A 285 5.53 19.01 -10.27
N ALA A 286 5.85 19.08 -8.98
CA ALA A 286 5.83 20.32 -8.21
C ALA A 286 7.21 20.96 -8.20
N THR A 287 7.27 22.27 -8.37
CA THR A 287 8.51 23.05 -8.38
C THR A 287 8.30 24.49 -7.91
N HIS A 288 9.38 25.10 -7.42
CA HIS A 288 9.46 26.55 -7.20
C HIS A 288 10.11 27.27 -8.38
N ASP A 289 10.62 26.54 -9.35
CA ASP A 289 11.31 27.12 -10.51
C ASP A 289 10.29 27.47 -11.60
N LEU A 290 9.98 28.74 -11.73
CA LEU A 290 9.04 29.26 -12.75
C LEU A 290 9.57 29.06 -14.18
N SER A 291 10.88 28.98 -14.38
CA SER A 291 11.46 28.76 -15.71
C SER A 291 11.06 27.39 -16.30
N LEU A 292 10.68 26.43 -15.44
CA LEU A 292 10.18 25.15 -15.89
C LEU A 292 8.83 25.28 -16.60
N CYS A 293 8.01 26.27 -16.23
CA CYS A 293 6.70 26.51 -16.82
C CYS A 293 6.77 26.83 -18.33
N GLU A 294 7.89 27.39 -18.80
CA GLU A 294 8.11 27.68 -20.22
C GLU A 294 8.06 26.43 -21.10
N VAL A 295 8.23 25.22 -20.52
CA VAL A 295 8.13 23.97 -21.28
C VAL A 295 6.73 23.78 -21.87
N SER A 296 5.68 24.33 -21.25
CA SER A 296 4.32 24.28 -21.79
C SER A 296 4.14 25.09 -23.08
N GLU A 297 4.99 26.09 -23.34
CA GLU A 297 4.97 26.87 -24.57
C GLU A 297 5.57 26.06 -25.74
N GLU A 298 6.43 25.09 -25.44
CA GLU A 298 7.10 24.28 -26.45
C GLU A 298 6.39 22.92 -26.68
N LEU A 299 5.73 22.37 -25.65
CA LEU A 299 5.11 21.06 -25.66
C LEU A 299 3.65 21.14 -25.23
N SER A 300 2.73 20.90 -26.17
CA SER A 300 1.29 20.98 -25.95
C SER A 300 0.75 19.97 -24.90
N GLN A 301 1.49 18.90 -24.64
CA GLN A 301 1.17 17.90 -23.62
C GLN A 301 1.46 18.39 -22.20
N VAL A 302 2.20 19.51 -22.05
CA VAL A 302 2.54 20.07 -20.73
C VAL A 302 1.57 21.17 -20.38
N GLN A 303 0.98 21.10 -19.18
CA GLN A 303 0.07 22.11 -18.66
C GLN A 303 0.59 22.66 -17.32
N ASN A 304 0.37 23.97 -17.11
CA ASN A 304 0.79 24.65 -15.88
C ASN A 304 -0.39 24.84 -14.95
N TYR A 305 -0.14 24.54 -13.68
CA TYR A 305 -1.05 24.80 -12.56
C TYR A 305 -0.30 25.49 -11.42
N TYR A 306 -1.01 26.12 -10.51
CA TYR A 306 -0.38 26.74 -9.36
C TYR A 306 -1.27 26.76 -8.13
N PHE A 307 -0.63 26.86 -6.98
CA PHE A 307 -1.22 27.22 -5.70
C PHE A 307 -0.81 28.62 -5.33
N ASP A 308 -1.80 29.45 -4.95
CA ASP A 308 -1.58 30.84 -4.65
C ASP A 308 -1.28 31.07 -3.16
N ALA A 309 -0.62 32.21 -2.89
CA ALA A 309 -0.43 32.73 -1.56
C ALA A 309 -0.72 34.23 -1.61
N GLU A 310 -1.58 34.70 -0.73
CA GLU A 310 -1.98 36.11 -0.62
C GLU A 310 -1.52 36.66 0.73
N ILE A 311 -1.19 37.95 0.77
CA ILE A 311 -0.94 38.64 2.02
C ILE A 311 -2.23 39.37 2.42
N VAL A 312 -2.83 38.90 3.51
CA VAL A 312 -4.06 39.51 4.06
C VAL A 312 -3.75 39.96 5.48
N ASN A 313 -3.89 41.25 5.76
CA ASN A 313 -3.61 41.85 7.07
C ASN A 313 -2.19 41.57 7.58
N GLU A 314 -1.18 41.67 6.71
CA GLU A 314 0.25 41.37 6.99
C GLU A 314 0.58 39.91 7.30
N GLU A 315 -0.39 38.98 7.15
CA GLU A 315 -0.20 37.54 7.30
C GLU A 315 -0.34 36.82 5.96
N LEU A 316 0.45 35.74 5.78
CA LEU A 316 0.32 34.88 4.60
C LEU A 316 -0.93 34.03 4.71
N TYR A 317 -1.81 34.17 3.75
CA TYR A 317 -3.02 33.37 3.59
C TYR A 317 -2.88 32.41 2.41
N PHE A 318 -3.28 31.15 2.59
CA PHE A 318 -3.27 30.11 1.58
C PHE A 318 -4.69 29.58 1.40
N ASP A 319 -5.21 29.65 0.18
CA ASP A 319 -6.53 29.08 -0.13
C ASP A 319 -6.48 27.57 -0.44
N TYR A 320 -5.26 27.03 -0.62
CA TYR A 320 -4.99 25.62 -0.96
C TYR A 320 -5.73 25.12 -2.20
N SER A 321 -6.18 26.03 -3.06
CA SER A 321 -6.94 25.71 -4.28
C SER A 321 -6.00 25.57 -5.48
N LEU A 322 -6.16 24.50 -6.25
CA LEU A 322 -5.43 24.31 -7.51
C LEU A 322 -6.02 25.24 -8.59
N LYS A 323 -5.17 26.08 -9.16
CA LYS A 323 -5.54 27.03 -10.22
C LYS A 323 -4.77 26.74 -11.50
N THR A 324 -5.37 27.03 -12.66
CA THR A 324 -4.70 26.87 -13.97
C THR A 324 -3.78 28.06 -14.25
N GLY A 325 -2.62 27.80 -14.85
CA GLY A 325 -1.62 28.80 -15.23
C GLY A 325 -0.39 28.80 -14.35
N VAL A 326 0.34 29.92 -14.34
CA VAL A 326 1.61 30.10 -13.62
C VAL A 326 1.44 31.03 -12.44
N CYS A 327 2.01 30.68 -11.30
CA CYS A 327 1.98 31.50 -10.09
C CYS A 327 2.68 32.86 -10.34
N LYS A 328 2.01 33.98 -9.99
CA LYS A 328 2.57 35.32 -10.10
C LYS A 328 3.26 35.79 -8.82
N ASN A 329 2.85 35.25 -7.68
CA ASN A 329 3.30 35.66 -6.34
C ASN A 329 4.08 34.51 -5.70
N MET A 330 5.40 34.54 -5.85
CA MET A 330 6.31 33.48 -5.31
C MET A 330 7.15 33.94 -4.11
N ASN A 331 6.99 35.17 -3.65
CA ASN A 331 7.81 35.73 -2.57
C ASN A 331 7.12 35.65 -1.22
#